data_60fe66e759baab74613a2fa15a18bc3a
#
_entry.id   60fe66e759baab74613a2fa15a18bc3a
#
_cell.length_a   1.000
_cell.length_b   1.000
_cell.length_c   1.000
_cell.angle_alpha   90.00
_cell.angle_beta   90.00
_cell.angle_gamma   90.00
#
_symmetry.space_group_name_H-M   'P 1'
#
loop_
_entity.id
_entity.type
_entity.pdbx_description
1 polymer ?
#
loop_
_entity_poly.entity_id
_entity_poly.type
_entity_poly.pdbx_seq_one_letter_code
_entity_poly.pdbx_strand_id
1 'polypeptide(L)'
;VLRSQGRLSTRQLYDPGGRLKRRETYSGMRGVVPETFTDRQYSYSGEDELLKTRHSRRGETDYFYDPTGRITACRSEDEGYLASWQYDAAGNLLGRRAGERATAENSVVPFNRLMSYRGVHYRYDEFGRTVEKEGRSGTQSYRYDAEHRMVEVTTARGTYRYVYDALGRRTEKQHISPDGKPYNRTAFLWDGMRLAQESRPEGISSLYIYRDPGSYEPLARVDKAGKEGPNRILYFHTDVNGAPEEMTDSDGKIVWETGYQVWGNTIQEKDHGGVEQNLRYQGQYLDRETGLHYNLHRYYDPDVGRFMVTDPIGLRGGLNLYRYAPNPLSWIDPLGLFGCGPKAQQHILHGDGPGSGGHMWPGQPGKTTFPQSWDAKKIISEVDDIVNSPSTKWYAQQGTGGALTKAGKAANWVAWEVRDGVQIRVVFQPAKGRIVTAFPDSGPIPPLPGAK
;
A
#
# COMPACT_ATOMS: atom_id res chain seq x y z
N VAL A 1 -18.17 13.80 -5.44
CA VAL A 1 -18.85 12.57 -4.99
C VAL A 1 -19.38 12.80 -3.58
N LEU A 2 -20.57 12.34 -3.29
CA LEU A 2 -21.22 12.41 -1.96
C LEU A 2 -21.47 10.97 -1.45
N ARG A 3 -21.15 10.72 -0.18
CA ARG A 3 -21.35 9.44 0.49
C ARG A 3 -22.02 9.68 1.86
N SER A 4 -22.98 8.87 2.22
CA SER A 4 -23.62 8.90 3.55
C SER A 4 -23.13 7.72 4.40
N GLN A 5 -22.81 7.96 5.67
CA GLN A 5 -22.27 7.01 6.63
C GLN A 5 -22.93 7.28 8.00
N GLY A 6 -24.04 6.60 8.28
CA GLY A 6 -24.89 6.93 9.43
C GLY A 6 -25.44 8.35 9.34
N ARG A 7 -25.23 9.15 10.38
CA ARG A 7 -25.61 10.58 10.40
C ARG A 7 -24.62 11.51 9.68
N LEU A 8 -23.45 10.99 9.27
CA LEU A 8 -22.44 11.76 8.57
C LEU A 8 -22.59 11.63 7.07
N SER A 9 -22.22 12.70 6.38
CA SER A 9 -22.09 12.75 4.92
C SER A 9 -20.67 13.19 4.57
N THR A 10 -20.04 12.49 3.62
CA THR A 10 -18.70 12.82 3.14
C THR A 10 -18.76 13.31 1.70
N ARG A 11 -18.25 14.50 1.46
CA ARG A 11 -18.09 15.12 0.15
C ARG A 11 -16.63 15.03 -0.29
N GLN A 12 -16.41 14.60 -1.53
CA GLN A 12 -15.08 14.54 -2.13
C GLN A 12 -15.04 15.49 -3.35
N LEU A 13 -14.03 16.34 -3.37
CA LEU A 13 -13.71 17.24 -4.46
C LEU A 13 -12.38 16.85 -5.08
N TYR A 14 -12.33 16.86 -6.39
CA TYR A 14 -11.14 16.51 -7.17
C TYR A 14 -10.66 17.73 -7.95
N ASP A 15 -9.38 17.79 -8.23
CA ASP A 15 -8.80 18.78 -9.13
C ASP A 15 -9.04 18.38 -10.62
N PRO A 16 -8.69 19.24 -11.58
CA PRO A 16 -8.84 18.91 -13.00
C PRO A 16 -8.03 17.69 -13.47
N GLY A 17 -6.98 17.31 -12.73
CA GLY A 17 -6.18 16.11 -12.96
C GLY A 17 -6.76 14.84 -12.34
N GLY A 18 -7.96 14.91 -11.73
CA GLY A 18 -8.61 13.75 -11.09
C GLY A 18 -8.06 13.40 -9.71
N ARG A 19 -7.18 14.23 -9.12
CA ARG A 19 -6.59 13.98 -7.80
C ARG A 19 -7.52 14.51 -6.71
N LEU A 20 -7.65 13.76 -5.59
CA LEU A 20 -8.47 14.18 -4.46
C LEU A 20 -7.91 15.47 -3.85
N LYS A 21 -8.62 16.58 -4.02
CA LYS A 21 -8.24 17.90 -3.51
C LYS A 21 -8.77 18.17 -2.10
N ARG A 22 -9.98 17.70 -1.80
CA ARG A 22 -10.61 17.89 -0.48
C ARG A 22 -11.57 16.76 -0.18
N ARG A 23 -11.55 16.32 1.07
CA ARG A 23 -12.54 15.39 1.65
C ARG A 23 -13.11 16.04 2.90
N GLU A 24 -14.38 16.36 2.85
CA GLU A 24 -15.13 17.02 3.91
C GLU A 24 -16.21 16.08 4.43
N THR A 25 -16.17 15.79 5.73
CA THR A 25 -17.21 15.01 6.43
C THR A 25 -17.96 15.93 7.36
N TYR A 26 -19.28 15.90 7.29
CA TYR A 26 -20.15 16.77 8.07
C TYR A 26 -21.38 16.04 8.56
N SER A 27 -21.93 16.49 9.70
CA SER A 27 -23.24 16.08 10.17
C SER A 27 -24.28 17.05 9.63
N GLY A 28 -25.41 16.57 9.16
CA GLY A 28 -26.48 17.45 8.68
C GLY A 28 -27.83 16.78 8.76
N MET A 29 -28.75 17.35 9.54
CA MET A 29 -30.18 17.14 9.34
C MET A 29 -30.67 18.13 8.28
N ARG A 30 -31.64 17.72 7.45
CA ARG A 30 -32.27 18.63 6.47
C ARG A 30 -32.78 19.88 7.17
N GLY A 31 -32.28 21.06 6.77
CA GLY A 31 -32.71 22.36 7.30
C GLY A 31 -31.87 22.92 8.46
N VAL A 32 -30.81 22.25 8.88
CA VAL A 32 -29.85 22.72 9.87
C VAL A 32 -28.50 22.99 9.19
N VAL A 33 -27.76 24.03 9.64
CA VAL A 33 -26.41 24.30 9.13
C VAL A 33 -25.53 23.07 9.42
N PRO A 34 -24.88 22.47 8.39
CA PRO A 34 -24.04 21.30 8.60
C PRO A 34 -22.87 21.62 9.54
N GLU A 35 -22.68 20.79 10.55
CA GLU A 35 -21.49 20.87 11.39
C GLU A 35 -20.37 20.05 10.76
N THR A 36 -19.20 20.65 10.50
CA THR A 36 -18.03 19.97 9.95
C THR A 36 -17.42 19.06 10.99
N PHE A 37 -17.42 17.76 10.72
CA PHE A 37 -16.79 16.73 11.53
C PHE A 37 -15.29 16.65 11.26
N THR A 38 -14.90 16.50 9.99
CA THR A 38 -13.50 16.59 9.52
C THR A 38 -13.42 17.25 8.16
N ASP A 39 -12.38 18.06 7.96
CA ASP A 39 -11.99 18.60 6.66
C ASP A 39 -10.54 18.23 6.38
N ARG A 40 -10.32 17.54 5.25
CA ARG A 40 -9.00 17.15 4.77
C ARG A 40 -8.76 17.79 3.41
N GLN A 41 -7.64 18.49 3.28
CA GLN A 41 -7.23 19.12 2.04
C GLN A 41 -5.87 18.57 1.61
N TYR A 42 -5.68 18.43 0.31
CA TYR A 42 -4.50 17.82 -0.29
C TYR A 42 -3.94 18.71 -1.38
N SER A 43 -2.62 18.90 -1.39
CA SER A 43 -1.91 19.65 -2.41
C SER A 43 -0.84 18.78 -3.06
N TYR A 44 -0.68 18.91 -4.36
CA TYR A 44 0.18 18.04 -5.16
C TYR A 44 1.17 18.86 -6.00
N SER A 45 2.34 18.26 -6.28
CA SER A 45 3.28 18.76 -7.28
C SER A 45 2.72 18.58 -8.71
N GLY A 46 3.41 19.18 -9.68
CA GLY A 46 3.14 18.91 -11.11
C GLY A 46 3.44 17.47 -11.53
N GLU A 47 4.17 16.70 -10.71
CA GLU A 47 4.54 15.29 -10.92
C GLU A 47 3.63 14.34 -10.14
N ASP A 48 2.49 14.84 -9.63
CA ASP A 48 1.48 14.10 -8.85
C ASP A 48 1.95 13.63 -7.45
N GLU A 49 3.01 14.19 -6.90
CA GLU A 49 3.45 13.91 -5.54
C GLU A 49 2.62 14.70 -4.53
N LEU A 50 2.18 14.07 -3.46
CA LEU A 50 1.47 14.74 -2.38
C LEU A 50 2.43 15.64 -1.60
N LEU A 51 2.31 16.95 -1.74
CA LEU A 51 3.20 17.92 -1.08
C LEU A 51 2.71 18.30 0.31
N LYS A 52 1.40 18.35 0.50
CA LYS A 52 0.82 18.80 1.77
C LYS A 52 -0.53 18.14 2.01
N THR A 53 -0.76 17.78 3.27
CA THR A 53 -2.09 17.48 3.80
C THR A 53 -2.43 18.51 4.89
N ARG A 54 -3.70 18.94 4.91
CA ARG A 54 -4.24 19.75 6.00
C ARG A 54 -5.45 19.02 6.57
N HIS A 55 -5.40 18.71 7.85
CA HIS A 55 -6.47 18.02 8.56
C HIS A 55 -7.02 18.94 9.65
N SER A 56 -8.34 19.19 9.66
CA SER A 56 -8.99 20.14 10.59
C SER A 56 -8.73 19.87 12.08
N ARG A 57 -8.36 18.63 12.45
CA ARG A 57 -8.12 18.20 13.84
C ARG A 57 -6.65 17.88 14.15
N ARG A 58 -5.78 17.75 13.13
CA ARG A 58 -4.37 17.32 13.28
C ARG A 58 -3.39 18.29 12.62
N GLY A 59 -3.89 19.40 12.09
CA GLY A 59 -3.09 20.44 11.47
C GLY A 59 -2.49 20.07 10.11
N GLU A 60 -1.35 20.63 9.79
CA GLU A 60 -0.70 20.52 8.49
C GLU A 60 0.50 19.57 8.54
N THR A 61 0.67 18.82 7.45
CA THR A 61 1.83 17.96 7.23
C THR A 61 2.40 18.24 5.85
N ASP A 62 3.68 18.60 5.79
CA ASP A 62 4.44 18.80 4.56
C ASP A 62 5.27 17.55 4.22
N TYR A 63 5.36 17.22 2.93
CA TYR A 63 6.11 16.09 2.39
C TYR A 63 7.15 16.56 1.39
N PHE A 64 8.35 15.99 1.45
CA PHE A 64 9.48 16.35 0.62
C PHE A 64 10.00 15.15 -0.14
N TYR A 65 10.42 15.36 -1.37
CA TYR A 65 10.80 14.29 -2.30
C TYR A 65 12.18 14.55 -2.90
N ASP A 66 12.86 13.47 -3.30
CA ASP A 66 14.02 13.57 -4.18
C ASP A 66 13.59 13.66 -5.66
N PRO A 67 14.52 13.97 -6.59
CA PRO A 67 14.20 14.06 -8.02
C PRO A 67 13.63 12.78 -8.63
N THR A 68 13.72 11.64 -7.95
CA THR A 68 13.16 10.37 -8.40
C THR A 68 11.76 10.10 -7.86
N GLY A 69 11.21 11.01 -7.03
CA GLY A 69 9.88 10.92 -6.43
C GLY A 69 9.82 10.06 -5.17
N ARG A 70 10.99 9.75 -4.54
CA ARG A 70 11.03 9.08 -3.23
C ARG A 70 10.90 10.11 -2.12
N ILE A 71 10.09 9.79 -1.12
CA ILE A 71 9.87 10.70 0.01
C ILE A 71 11.12 10.79 0.89
N THR A 72 11.66 11.99 1.07
CA THR A 72 12.90 12.23 1.83
C THR A 72 12.66 12.80 3.21
N ALA A 73 11.54 13.50 3.41
CA ALA A 73 11.18 14.03 4.71
C ALA A 73 9.67 14.23 4.81
N CYS A 74 9.22 14.32 6.04
CA CYS A 74 7.86 14.68 6.42
C CYS A 74 7.93 15.57 7.67
N ARG A 75 7.17 16.67 7.69
CA ARG A 75 7.08 17.60 8.82
C ARG A 75 5.63 17.86 9.16
N SER A 76 5.24 17.57 10.40
CA SER A 76 3.96 17.98 10.99
C SER A 76 4.23 18.91 12.16
N GLU A 77 3.72 20.15 12.08
CA GLU A 77 3.94 21.16 13.13
C GLU A 77 3.10 20.86 14.36
N ASP A 78 1.84 20.50 14.17
CA ASP A 78 0.91 20.27 15.29
C ASP A 78 1.19 18.96 16.04
N GLU A 79 1.73 17.94 15.35
CA GLU A 79 2.13 16.69 15.99
C GLU A 79 3.59 16.73 16.50
N GLY A 80 4.32 17.84 16.28
CA GLY A 80 5.74 17.98 16.62
C GLY A 80 6.63 16.94 15.97
N TYR A 81 6.21 16.44 14.80
CA TYR A 81 6.83 15.32 14.12
C TYR A 81 7.68 15.78 12.94
N LEU A 82 8.96 15.43 12.97
CA LEU A 82 9.90 15.59 11.87
C LEU A 82 10.60 14.26 11.62
N ALA A 83 10.42 13.71 10.44
CA ALA A 83 11.13 12.53 10.01
C ALA A 83 11.86 12.77 8.69
N SER A 84 13.00 12.11 8.51
CA SER A 84 13.77 12.14 7.27
C SER A 84 14.28 10.75 6.91
N TRP A 85 14.36 10.49 5.61
CA TRP A 85 14.78 9.22 5.05
C TRP A 85 15.84 9.44 3.97
N GLN A 86 16.78 8.54 3.91
CA GLN A 86 17.79 8.47 2.88
C GLN A 86 17.75 7.08 2.26
N TYR A 87 18.12 6.98 1.00
CA TYR A 87 18.00 5.75 0.23
C TYR A 87 19.33 5.43 -0.46
N ASP A 88 19.60 4.14 -0.63
CA ASP A 88 20.59 3.70 -1.61
C ASP A 88 20.03 3.70 -3.04
N ALA A 89 20.86 3.33 -4.02
CA ALA A 89 20.45 3.28 -5.42
C ALA A 89 19.35 2.26 -5.69
N ALA A 90 19.24 1.20 -4.90
CA ALA A 90 18.19 0.17 -4.98
C ALA A 90 16.88 0.58 -4.26
N GLY A 91 16.86 1.75 -3.61
CA GLY A 91 15.70 2.26 -2.88
C GLY A 91 15.52 1.67 -1.49
N ASN A 92 16.56 1.05 -0.93
CA ASN A 92 16.54 0.66 0.47
C ASN A 92 16.67 1.88 1.38
N LEU A 93 15.90 1.91 2.47
CA LEU A 93 16.06 2.90 3.51
C LEU A 93 17.42 2.70 4.22
N LEU A 94 18.15 3.79 4.37
CA LEU A 94 19.42 3.80 5.10
C LEU A 94 19.19 4.24 6.54
N GLY A 95 19.83 3.54 7.49
CA GLY A 95 19.77 3.87 8.91
C GLY A 95 20.46 5.19 9.27
N ARG A 96 21.21 5.78 8.34
CA ARG A 96 21.96 7.01 8.50
C ARG A 96 21.05 8.20 8.83
N ARG A 97 21.48 9.00 9.79
CA ARG A 97 20.75 10.21 10.19
C ARG A 97 21.06 11.41 9.26
N ALA A 98 20.17 12.37 9.21
CA ALA A 98 20.43 13.63 8.51
C ALA A 98 21.71 14.31 9.08
N GLY A 99 22.62 14.73 8.20
CA GLY A 99 23.91 15.33 8.59
C GLY A 99 25.03 14.33 8.91
N GLU A 100 24.74 13.05 9.02
CA GLU A 100 25.77 12.03 9.20
C GLU A 100 26.57 11.82 7.91
N ARG A 101 27.92 11.72 8.05
CA ARG A 101 28.81 11.54 6.89
C ARG A 101 28.54 10.21 6.20
N ALA A 102 28.41 10.25 4.88
CA ALA A 102 28.31 9.07 4.05
C ALA A 102 29.62 8.29 4.04
N THR A 103 29.55 6.99 4.31
CA THR A 103 30.64 6.01 4.17
C THR A 103 30.19 4.90 3.23
N ALA A 104 31.10 4.06 2.75
CA ALA A 104 30.73 2.89 1.95
C ALA A 104 29.76 1.96 2.70
N GLU A 105 29.95 1.82 4.02
CA GLU A 105 29.17 0.92 4.87
C GLU A 105 27.74 1.43 5.14
N ASN A 106 27.54 2.77 5.27
CA ASN A 106 26.24 3.34 5.60
C ASN A 106 25.48 3.90 4.38
N SER A 107 25.98 3.67 3.16
CA SER A 107 25.40 4.19 1.91
C SER A 107 24.81 3.13 1.00
N VAL A 108 24.96 1.86 1.32
CA VAL A 108 24.44 0.72 0.55
C VAL A 108 23.92 -0.35 1.49
N VAL A 109 22.83 -1.00 1.12
CA VAL A 109 22.32 -2.22 1.78
C VAL A 109 22.75 -3.43 0.95
N PRO A 110 23.76 -4.19 1.37
CA PRO A 110 24.28 -5.33 0.59
C PRO A 110 23.19 -6.36 0.33
N PHE A 111 23.05 -6.81 -0.93
CA PHE A 111 22.06 -7.80 -1.36
C PHE A 111 20.61 -7.44 -1.00
N ASN A 112 20.31 -6.14 -0.79
CA ASN A 112 19.04 -5.65 -0.25
C ASN A 112 18.66 -6.22 1.13
N ARG A 113 19.60 -6.82 1.88
CA ARG A 113 19.39 -7.36 3.23
C ARG A 113 19.77 -6.31 4.27
N LEU A 114 18.79 -5.64 4.83
CA LEU A 114 18.98 -4.59 5.84
C LEU A 114 19.35 -5.23 7.17
N MET A 115 20.64 -5.20 7.55
CA MET A 115 21.13 -5.80 8.78
C MET A 115 20.83 -4.97 10.03
N SER A 116 20.74 -3.64 9.88
CA SER A 116 20.37 -2.76 10.98
C SER A 116 19.70 -1.47 10.49
N TYR A 117 18.79 -0.92 11.29
CA TYR A 117 18.15 0.34 11.05
C TYR A 117 17.78 1.04 12.36
N ARG A 118 18.39 2.20 12.65
CA ARG A 118 18.09 3.04 13.82
C ARG A 118 18.04 2.30 15.16
N GLY A 119 18.95 1.33 15.33
CA GLY A 119 19.06 0.54 16.57
C GLY A 119 18.18 -0.70 16.61
N VAL A 120 17.55 -1.06 15.52
CA VAL A 120 16.94 -2.38 15.31
C VAL A 120 17.86 -3.21 14.44
N HIS A 121 18.08 -4.47 14.80
CA HIS A 121 18.94 -5.41 14.10
C HIS A 121 18.11 -6.54 13.51
N TYR A 122 18.51 -7.00 12.32
CA TYR A 122 17.84 -8.06 11.56
C TYR A 122 18.81 -9.16 11.21
N ARG A 123 18.35 -10.40 11.28
CA ARG A 123 19.09 -11.56 10.84
C ARG A 123 18.28 -12.32 9.80
N TYR A 124 18.97 -12.83 8.77
CA TYR A 124 18.37 -13.51 7.64
C TYR A 124 18.86 -14.95 7.56
N ASP A 125 18.03 -15.82 7.02
CA ASP A 125 18.44 -17.17 6.62
C ASP A 125 19.06 -17.19 5.21
N GLU A 126 19.42 -18.37 4.76
CA GLU A 126 20.01 -18.62 3.43
C GLU A 126 19.08 -18.20 2.28
N PHE A 127 17.77 -18.28 2.47
CA PHE A 127 16.75 -17.87 1.49
C PHE A 127 16.46 -16.35 1.49
N GLY A 128 17.10 -15.59 2.37
CA GLY A 128 16.88 -14.16 2.51
C GLY A 128 15.61 -13.79 3.30
N ARG A 129 15.03 -14.73 4.06
CA ARG A 129 13.90 -14.44 4.94
C ARG A 129 14.42 -13.90 6.26
N THR A 130 13.80 -12.86 6.79
CA THR A 130 14.14 -12.34 8.12
C THR A 130 13.72 -13.37 9.18
N VAL A 131 14.66 -13.94 9.90
CA VAL A 131 14.42 -14.94 10.95
C VAL A 131 14.46 -14.34 12.36
N GLU A 132 14.98 -13.13 12.50
CA GLU A 132 15.06 -12.44 13.78
C GLU A 132 15.05 -10.93 13.59
N LYS A 133 14.35 -10.25 14.50
CA LYS A 133 14.32 -8.80 14.65
C LYS A 133 14.59 -8.49 16.13
N GLU A 134 15.67 -7.78 16.41
CA GLU A 134 16.03 -7.34 17.76
C GLU A 134 15.93 -5.81 17.84
N GLY A 135 15.21 -5.32 18.83
CA GLY A 135 15.02 -3.89 19.07
C GLY A 135 14.74 -3.60 20.53
N ARG A 136 14.35 -2.37 20.81
CA ARG A 136 14.05 -1.92 22.19
C ARG A 136 12.94 -2.71 22.87
N SER A 137 12.00 -3.27 22.10
CA SER A 137 10.88 -4.08 22.60
C SER A 137 11.25 -5.56 22.85
N GLY A 138 12.51 -5.92 22.68
CA GLY A 138 13.02 -7.28 22.77
C GLY A 138 13.26 -7.92 21.42
N THR A 139 13.49 -9.23 21.44
CA THR A 139 13.77 -10.05 20.26
C THR A 139 12.49 -10.74 19.80
N GLN A 140 12.28 -10.74 18.49
CA GLN A 140 11.25 -11.52 17.82
C GLN A 140 11.93 -12.53 16.89
N SER A 141 11.50 -13.80 16.93
CA SER A 141 12.03 -14.86 16.08
C SER A 141 10.92 -15.42 15.20
N TYR A 142 11.23 -15.67 13.93
CA TYR A 142 10.25 -16.05 12.91
C TYR A 142 10.62 -17.38 12.27
N ARG A 143 9.59 -18.22 12.00
CA ARG A 143 9.74 -19.48 11.28
C ARG A 143 8.86 -19.48 10.06
N TYR A 144 9.34 -20.09 9.00
CA TYR A 144 8.69 -20.13 7.70
C TYR A 144 8.51 -21.57 7.23
N ASP A 145 7.48 -21.80 6.43
CA ASP A 145 7.30 -23.05 5.70
C ASP A 145 8.12 -23.06 4.39
N ALA A 146 7.95 -24.15 3.62
CA ALA A 146 8.64 -24.33 2.34
C ALA A 146 8.19 -23.35 1.25
N GLU A 147 7.02 -22.71 1.42
CA GLU A 147 6.46 -21.69 0.51
C GLU A 147 6.79 -20.27 0.98
N HIS A 148 7.77 -20.13 1.91
CA HIS A 148 8.22 -18.86 2.48
C HIS A 148 7.15 -18.06 3.26
N ARG A 149 6.04 -18.71 3.68
CA ARG A 149 5.03 -18.11 4.53
C ARG A 149 5.44 -18.21 5.98
N MET A 150 5.28 -17.12 6.74
CA MET A 150 5.56 -17.10 8.18
C MET A 150 4.51 -17.97 8.90
N VAL A 151 4.94 -19.07 9.51
CA VAL A 151 4.06 -20.02 10.20
C VAL A 151 4.10 -19.89 11.72
N GLU A 152 5.15 -19.31 12.27
CA GLU A 152 5.31 -19.13 13.71
C GLU A 152 6.15 -17.91 14.03
N VAL A 153 5.78 -17.20 15.08
CA VAL A 153 6.56 -16.11 15.65
C VAL A 153 6.63 -16.27 17.16
N THR A 154 7.83 -16.04 17.72
CA THR A 154 8.06 -15.97 19.16
C THR A 154 8.47 -14.55 19.53
N THR A 155 7.79 -13.98 20.51
CA THR A 155 8.03 -12.63 21.04
C THR A 155 8.12 -12.68 22.57
N ALA A 156 8.40 -11.56 23.22
CA ALA A 156 8.31 -11.45 24.67
C ALA A 156 6.87 -11.71 25.22
N ARG A 157 5.85 -11.63 24.34
CA ARG A 157 4.44 -11.87 24.70
C ARG A 157 4.01 -13.33 24.55
N GLY A 158 4.84 -14.18 23.98
CA GLY A 158 4.56 -15.59 23.74
C GLY A 158 4.82 -16.02 22.30
N THR A 159 4.39 -17.25 22.01
CA THR A 159 4.51 -17.85 20.67
C THR A 159 3.15 -17.86 19.97
N TYR A 160 3.15 -17.49 18.71
CA TYR A 160 1.97 -17.43 17.87
C TYR A 160 2.16 -18.27 16.63
N ARG A 161 1.12 -18.97 16.20
CA ARG A 161 1.11 -19.79 14.98
C ARG A 161 0.09 -19.27 14.00
N TYR A 162 0.47 -19.29 12.72
CA TYR A 162 -0.38 -18.87 11.62
C TYR A 162 -0.73 -20.05 10.72
N VAL A 163 -1.99 -20.17 10.36
CA VAL A 163 -2.51 -21.23 9.49
C VAL A 163 -2.99 -20.61 8.18
N TYR A 164 -2.70 -21.28 7.07
CA TYR A 164 -3.00 -20.81 5.73
C TYR A 164 -3.83 -21.83 4.96
N ASP A 165 -4.65 -21.35 4.04
CA ASP A 165 -5.32 -22.19 3.05
C ASP A 165 -4.42 -22.47 1.83
N ALA A 166 -4.95 -23.23 0.88
CA ALA A 166 -4.24 -23.60 -0.36
C ALA A 166 -3.94 -22.42 -1.30
N LEU A 167 -4.59 -21.27 -1.12
CA LEU A 167 -4.33 -20.04 -1.86
C LEU A 167 -3.31 -19.13 -1.15
N GLY A 168 -2.76 -19.57 -0.01
CA GLY A 168 -1.81 -18.79 0.78
C GLY A 168 -2.45 -17.71 1.66
N ARG A 169 -3.79 -17.69 1.80
CA ARG A 169 -4.50 -16.76 2.66
C ARG A 169 -4.49 -17.26 4.09
N ARG A 170 -4.16 -16.40 5.06
CA ARG A 170 -4.15 -16.76 6.47
C ARG A 170 -5.58 -16.97 6.97
N THR A 171 -5.89 -18.18 7.43
CA THR A 171 -7.20 -18.56 7.95
C THR A 171 -7.29 -18.49 9.45
N GLU A 172 -6.16 -18.61 10.15
CA GLU A 172 -6.15 -18.52 11.60
C GLU A 172 -4.84 -17.88 12.13
N LYS A 173 -4.98 -17.20 13.26
CA LYS A 173 -3.92 -16.81 14.17
C LYS A 173 -4.19 -17.43 15.53
N GLN A 174 -3.21 -18.12 16.09
CA GLN A 174 -3.33 -18.88 17.33
C GLN A 174 -2.22 -18.48 18.29
N HIS A 175 -2.56 -18.19 19.55
CA HIS A 175 -1.58 -18.10 20.62
C HIS A 175 -1.27 -19.53 21.11
N ILE A 176 0.00 -19.85 21.33
CA ILE A 176 0.44 -21.19 21.71
C ILE A 176 0.85 -21.18 23.19
N SER A 177 0.24 -22.04 23.96
CA SER A 177 0.60 -22.23 25.37
C SER A 177 1.94 -22.95 25.53
N PRO A 178 2.56 -22.93 26.74
CA PRO A 178 3.85 -23.60 26.97
C PRO A 178 3.83 -25.11 26.71
N ASP A 179 2.66 -25.75 26.81
CA ASP A 179 2.47 -27.18 26.47
C ASP A 179 2.22 -27.42 24.97
N GLY A 180 2.37 -26.39 24.14
CA GLY A 180 2.25 -26.45 22.66
C GLY A 180 0.83 -26.44 22.11
N LYS A 181 -0.18 -26.26 22.95
CA LYS A 181 -1.58 -26.23 22.51
C LYS A 181 -2.02 -24.84 22.08
N PRO A 182 -2.79 -24.74 20.98
CA PRO A 182 -3.34 -23.46 20.56
C PRO A 182 -4.50 -23.02 21.46
N TYR A 183 -4.47 -21.73 21.79
CA TYR A 183 -5.59 -21.04 22.46
C TYR A 183 -5.71 -19.63 21.90
N ASN A 184 -6.74 -18.85 22.27
CA ASN A 184 -6.97 -17.49 21.78
C ASN A 184 -6.87 -17.42 20.24
N ARG A 185 -7.75 -18.16 19.57
CA ARG A 185 -7.76 -18.26 18.11
C ARG A 185 -8.56 -17.11 17.51
N THR A 186 -7.94 -16.39 16.57
CA THR A 186 -8.64 -15.49 15.65
C THR A 186 -8.77 -16.18 14.30
N ALA A 187 -9.98 -16.33 13.80
CA ALA A 187 -10.24 -16.91 12.48
C ALA A 187 -10.53 -15.82 11.45
N PHE A 188 -10.10 -16.03 10.20
CA PHE A 188 -10.23 -15.10 9.09
C PHE A 188 -10.98 -15.74 7.94
N LEU A 189 -11.97 -15.03 7.38
CA LEU A 189 -12.68 -15.40 6.17
C LEU A 189 -12.35 -14.42 5.05
N TRP A 190 -12.28 -14.93 3.84
CA TRP A 190 -11.82 -14.19 2.68
C TRP A 190 -12.85 -14.16 1.55
N ASP A 191 -13.01 -13.02 0.91
CA ASP A 191 -13.69 -12.83 -0.36
C ASP A 191 -12.63 -12.66 -1.46
N GLY A 192 -12.37 -13.73 -2.21
CA GLY A 192 -11.20 -13.77 -3.09
C GLY A 192 -9.91 -13.60 -2.30
N MET A 193 -9.14 -12.55 -2.58
CA MET A 193 -7.89 -12.20 -1.87
C MET A 193 -8.08 -11.06 -0.87
N ARG A 194 -9.33 -10.72 -0.53
CA ARG A 194 -9.67 -9.62 0.37
C ARG A 194 -10.23 -10.17 1.68
N LEU A 195 -9.77 -9.64 2.81
CA LEU A 195 -10.28 -10.02 4.13
C LEU A 195 -11.76 -9.61 4.24
N ALA A 196 -12.66 -10.59 4.38
CA ALA A 196 -14.09 -10.33 4.54
C ALA A 196 -14.52 -10.27 5.99
N GLN A 197 -14.00 -11.17 6.83
CA GLN A 197 -14.40 -11.23 8.24
C GLN A 197 -13.26 -11.75 9.12
N GLU A 198 -13.21 -11.25 10.33
CA GLU A 198 -12.46 -11.87 11.44
C GLU A 198 -13.41 -12.30 12.56
N SER A 199 -13.05 -13.39 13.26
CA SER A 199 -13.73 -13.85 14.46
C SER A 199 -12.71 -14.02 15.56
N ARG A 200 -12.86 -13.23 16.64
CA ARG A 200 -11.90 -13.13 17.74
C ARG A 200 -12.25 -14.09 18.88
N PRO A 201 -11.28 -14.40 19.76
CA PRO A 201 -11.49 -15.31 20.91
C PRO A 201 -12.61 -14.90 21.83
N GLU A 202 -12.86 -13.60 21.98
CA GLU A 202 -13.91 -13.01 22.83
C GLU A 202 -15.32 -13.23 22.28
N GLY A 203 -15.44 -13.94 21.16
CA GLY A 203 -16.72 -14.21 20.49
C GLY A 203 -17.26 -13.02 19.68
N ILE A 204 -16.41 -12.03 19.41
CA ILE A 204 -16.76 -10.91 18.54
C ILE A 204 -16.37 -11.27 17.10
N SER A 205 -17.31 -11.15 16.17
CA SER A 205 -17.04 -11.21 14.74
C SER A 205 -17.19 -9.83 14.10
N SER A 206 -16.25 -9.49 13.20
CA SER A 206 -16.20 -8.22 12.49
C SER A 206 -16.23 -8.48 10.99
N LEU A 207 -17.34 -8.11 10.33
CA LEU A 207 -17.51 -8.18 8.88
C LEU A 207 -17.07 -6.86 8.26
N TYR A 208 -16.16 -6.90 7.29
CA TYR A 208 -15.63 -5.74 6.58
C TYR A 208 -16.39 -5.48 5.28
N ILE A 209 -16.77 -4.25 5.06
CA ILE A 209 -17.43 -3.78 3.85
C ILE A 209 -16.48 -2.79 3.18
N TYR A 210 -16.17 -3.03 1.92
CA TYR A 210 -15.26 -2.21 1.14
C TYR A 210 -16.01 -1.32 0.16
N ARG A 211 -15.34 -0.30 -0.35
CA ARG A 211 -15.91 0.72 -1.21
C ARG A 211 -16.52 0.18 -2.50
N ASP A 212 -15.79 -0.71 -3.17
CA ASP A 212 -16.15 -1.30 -4.46
C ASP A 212 -15.72 -2.78 -4.50
N PRO A 213 -16.25 -3.63 -5.40
CA PRO A 213 -15.88 -5.05 -5.48
C PRO A 213 -14.37 -5.31 -5.66
N GLY A 214 -13.65 -4.43 -6.35
CA GLY A 214 -12.18 -4.53 -6.55
C GLY A 214 -11.35 -3.70 -5.57
N SER A 215 -11.98 -2.97 -4.65
CA SER A 215 -11.30 -2.06 -3.72
C SER A 215 -10.85 -2.76 -2.45
N TYR A 216 -9.72 -2.33 -1.91
CA TYR A 216 -9.25 -2.65 -0.57
C TYR A 216 -9.44 -1.48 0.42
N GLU A 217 -10.04 -0.35 -0.02
CA GLU A 217 -10.41 0.76 0.86
C GLU A 217 -11.63 0.37 1.70
N PRO A 218 -11.52 0.27 3.04
CA PRO A 218 -12.63 -0.11 3.89
C PRO A 218 -13.64 1.05 3.99
N LEU A 219 -14.92 0.69 3.92
CA LEU A 219 -16.05 1.62 4.02
C LEU A 219 -16.72 1.54 5.38
N ALA A 220 -17.01 0.32 5.82
CA ALA A 220 -17.70 0.07 7.08
C ALA A 220 -17.28 -1.28 7.66
N ARG A 221 -17.55 -1.46 8.95
CA ARG A 221 -17.42 -2.72 9.67
C ARG A 221 -18.68 -2.99 10.46
N VAL A 222 -19.15 -4.23 10.44
CA VAL A 222 -20.26 -4.69 11.26
C VAL A 222 -19.71 -5.64 12.31
N ASP A 223 -19.72 -5.19 13.57
CA ASP A 223 -19.33 -6.02 14.72
C ASP A 223 -20.56 -6.70 15.32
N LYS A 224 -20.39 -7.97 15.67
CA LYS A 224 -21.41 -8.76 16.35
C LYS A 224 -20.78 -9.52 17.51
N ALA A 225 -21.30 -9.33 18.72
CA ALA A 225 -20.87 -10.03 19.91
C ALA A 225 -21.74 -11.30 20.11
N GLY A 226 -21.11 -12.48 19.98
CA GLY A 226 -21.82 -13.75 20.05
C GLY A 226 -22.82 -13.97 18.92
N LYS A 227 -23.64 -15.05 19.01
CA LYS A 227 -24.63 -15.39 17.99
C LYS A 227 -25.85 -14.48 18.01
N GLU A 228 -26.28 -14.09 19.19
CA GLU A 228 -27.55 -13.35 19.44
C GLU A 228 -27.31 -11.84 19.70
N GLY A 229 -26.08 -11.40 19.83
CA GLY A 229 -25.75 -9.99 20.10
C GLY A 229 -26.22 -9.04 18.98
N PRO A 230 -26.47 -7.75 19.32
CA PRO A 230 -26.83 -6.75 18.33
C PRO A 230 -25.66 -6.47 17.37
N ASN A 231 -25.99 -6.12 16.14
CA ASN A 231 -25.01 -5.62 15.20
C ASN A 231 -24.63 -4.17 15.54
N ARG A 232 -23.34 -3.90 15.60
CA ARG A 232 -22.79 -2.55 15.74
C ARG A 232 -22.14 -2.15 14.41
N ILE A 233 -22.69 -1.15 13.75
CA ILE A 233 -22.17 -0.65 12.48
C ILE A 233 -21.19 0.48 12.77
N LEU A 234 -19.98 0.36 12.23
CA LEU A 234 -18.89 1.32 12.35
C LEU A 234 -18.42 1.75 10.96
N TYR A 235 -18.18 3.04 10.76
CA TYR A 235 -17.81 3.61 9.47
C TYR A 235 -16.36 4.06 9.50
N PHE A 236 -15.62 3.70 8.44
CA PHE A 236 -14.23 4.11 8.27
C PHE A 236 -14.13 5.48 7.58
N HIS A 237 -13.25 6.31 8.11
CA HIS A 237 -12.75 7.53 7.49
C HIS A 237 -11.28 7.34 7.22
N THR A 238 -10.90 7.39 5.94
CA THR A 238 -9.57 7.01 5.47
C THR A 238 -8.75 8.23 5.05
N ASP A 239 -7.42 8.08 4.98
CA ASP A 239 -6.52 9.03 4.36
C ASP A 239 -6.66 9.06 2.82
N VAL A 240 -5.77 9.81 2.15
CA VAL A 240 -5.76 9.92 0.68
C VAL A 240 -5.50 8.56 -0.01
N ASN A 241 -4.79 7.66 0.64
CA ASN A 241 -4.40 6.35 0.11
C ASN A 241 -5.26 5.19 0.66
N GLY A 242 -6.34 5.49 1.36
CA GLY A 242 -7.30 4.50 1.84
C GLY A 242 -6.95 3.84 3.17
N ALA A 243 -5.93 4.33 3.89
CA ALA A 243 -5.64 3.85 5.25
C ALA A 243 -6.67 4.41 6.25
N PRO A 244 -7.25 3.58 7.13
CA PRO A 244 -8.18 4.05 8.16
C PRO A 244 -7.51 5.03 9.12
N GLU A 245 -8.10 6.20 9.32
CA GLU A 245 -7.63 7.19 10.30
C GLU A 245 -8.60 7.39 11.45
N GLU A 246 -9.91 7.33 11.19
CA GLU A 246 -10.95 7.33 12.23
C GLU A 246 -12.02 6.27 11.92
N MET A 247 -12.73 5.88 12.98
CA MET A 247 -13.99 5.15 12.89
C MET A 247 -15.05 5.88 13.70
N THR A 248 -16.26 5.93 13.13
CA THR A 248 -17.45 6.47 13.82
C THR A 248 -18.54 5.43 13.92
N ASP A 249 -19.40 5.56 14.93
CA ASP A 249 -20.65 4.84 15.00
C ASP A 249 -21.75 5.47 14.11
N SER A 250 -22.96 4.91 14.16
CA SER A 250 -24.11 5.40 13.37
C SER A 250 -24.55 6.81 13.73
N ASP A 251 -24.24 7.27 14.95
CA ASP A 251 -24.56 8.61 15.43
C ASP A 251 -23.48 9.64 15.07
N GLY A 252 -22.38 9.20 14.46
CA GLY A 252 -21.27 10.04 14.05
C GLY A 252 -20.24 10.30 15.15
N LYS A 253 -20.34 9.59 16.29
CA LYS A 253 -19.35 9.69 17.37
C LYS A 253 -18.09 8.91 17.00
N ILE A 254 -16.90 9.52 17.23
CA ILE A 254 -15.62 8.82 17.05
C ILE A 254 -15.52 7.73 18.11
N VAL A 255 -15.25 6.52 17.66
CA VAL A 255 -15.03 5.34 18.53
C VAL A 255 -13.58 4.88 18.50
N TRP A 256 -12.85 5.23 17.45
CA TRP A 256 -11.43 4.91 17.27
C TRP A 256 -10.77 5.94 16.36
N GLU A 257 -9.53 6.31 16.65
CA GLU A 257 -8.72 7.19 15.79
C GLU A 257 -7.23 6.85 15.89
N THR A 258 -6.50 7.10 14.81
CA THR A 258 -5.05 6.89 14.73
C THR A 258 -4.37 7.88 13.79
N GLY A 259 -3.07 8.08 13.98
CA GLY A 259 -2.17 8.74 13.04
C GLY A 259 -1.03 7.81 12.63
N TYR A 260 -0.52 7.97 11.42
CA TYR A 260 0.55 7.15 10.87
C TYR A 260 1.79 7.98 10.52
N GLN A 261 2.95 7.37 10.74
CA GLN A 261 4.16 7.76 10.04
C GLN A 261 4.05 7.38 8.56
N VAL A 262 4.85 8.01 7.72
CA VAL A 262 4.82 7.80 6.26
C VAL A 262 4.91 6.33 5.83
N TRP A 263 5.61 5.49 6.57
CA TRP A 263 5.75 4.07 6.28
C TRP A 263 4.72 3.19 7.02
N GLY A 264 3.66 3.79 7.58
CA GLY A 264 2.53 3.06 8.16
C GLY A 264 2.71 2.68 9.63
N ASN A 265 3.83 3.04 10.26
CA ASN A 265 3.96 2.87 11.71
C ASN A 265 2.99 3.80 12.44
N THR A 266 2.31 3.29 13.46
CA THR A 266 1.33 4.05 14.23
C THR A 266 2.03 5.07 15.13
N ILE A 267 1.70 6.36 15.01
CA ILE A 267 2.18 7.41 15.90
C ILE A 267 1.42 7.35 17.22
N GLN A 268 0.10 7.35 17.11
CA GLN A 268 -0.81 7.31 18.25
C GLN A 268 -2.09 6.58 17.84
N GLU A 269 -2.61 5.73 18.71
CA GLU A 269 -3.90 5.06 18.53
C GLU A 269 -4.76 5.32 19.77
N LYS A 270 -5.99 5.77 19.57
CA LYS A 270 -6.95 6.03 20.65
C LYS A 270 -8.22 5.22 20.43
N ASP A 271 -8.55 4.42 21.40
CA ASP A 271 -9.83 3.71 21.47
C ASP A 271 -10.78 4.45 22.41
N HIS A 272 -11.91 4.92 21.87
CA HIS A 272 -12.93 5.66 22.62
C HIS A 272 -14.19 4.81 22.87
N GLY A 273 -14.24 3.60 22.33
CA GLY A 273 -15.47 2.80 22.34
C GLY A 273 -15.29 1.30 22.44
N GLY A 274 -14.15 0.81 22.92
CA GLY A 274 -13.84 -0.61 23.01
C GLY A 274 -13.71 -1.27 21.64
N VAL A 275 -13.08 -0.57 20.67
CA VAL A 275 -12.96 -0.99 19.29
C VAL A 275 -11.50 -1.30 18.96
N GLU A 276 -11.15 -2.57 18.90
CA GLU A 276 -9.88 -2.98 18.30
C GLU A 276 -9.96 -2.90 16.78
N GLN A 277 -9.07 -2.14 16.15
CA GLN A 277 -9.02 -1.96 14.71
C GLN A 277 -7.62 -2.28 14.17
N ASN A 278 -7.53 -3.27 13.25
CA ASN A 278 -6.26 -3.83 12.79
C ASN A 278 -5.98 -3.60 11.30
N LEU A 279 -6.93 -3.09 10.50
CA LEU A 279 -6.62 -2.71 9.11
C LEU A 279 -5.63 -1.54 9.10
N ARG A 280 -4.67 -1.59 8.17
CA ARG A 280 -3.65 -0.54 7.95
C ARG A 280 -3.72 -0.05 6.51
N TYR A 281 -2.62 0.04 5.78
CA TYR A 281 -2.67 0.31 4.36
C TYR A 281 -3.53 -0.74 3.65
N GLN A 282 -4.04 -0.41 2.48
CA GLN A 282 -4.92 -1.31 1.73
C GLN A 282 -4.31 -2.71 1.58
N GLY A 283 -5.04 -3.74 2.02
CA GLY A 283 -4.59 -5.12 2.07
C GLY A 283 -3.80 -5.52 3.33
N GLN A 284 -3.47 -4.58 4.21
CA GLN A 284 -2.68 -4.85 5.42
C GLN A 284 -3.53 -5.02 6.68
N TYR A 285 -3.12 -5.96 7.51
CA TYR A 285 -3.70 -6.25 8.82
C TYR A 285 -2.60 -6.27 9.89
N LEU A 286 -2.70 -5.42 10.90
CA LEU A 286 -1.76 -5.33 12.02
C LEU A 286 -1.83 -6.57 12.91
N ASP A 287 -0.70 -7.22 13.10
CA ASP A 287 -0.49 -8.21 14.15
C ASP A 287 0.12 -7.52 15.37
N ARG A 288 -0.72 -7.28 16.38
CA ARG A 288 -0.38 -6.47 17.58
C ARG A 288 0.72 -7.09 18.42
N GLU A 289 0.90 -8.40 18.34
CA GLU A 289 1.95 -9.15 19.03
C GLU A 289 3.35 -8.86 18.49
N THR A 290 3.44 -8.52 17.21
CA THR A 290 4.73 -8.28 16.51
C THR A 290 4.93 -6.84 16.08
N GLY A 291 3.84 -6.10 15.85
CA GLY A 291 3.85 -4.81 15.16
C GLY A 291 3.99 -4.93 13.63
N LEU A 292 4.09 -6.14 13.10
CA LEU A 292 4.12 -6.38 11.65
C LEU A 292 2.71 -6.29 11.05
N HIS A 293 2.64 -5.96 9.76
CA HIS A 293 1.39 -5.99 9.02
C HIS A 293 1.37 -7.23 8.12
N TYR A 294 0.41 -8.13 8.34
CA TYR A 294 0.12 -9.21 7.40
C TYR A 294 -0.45 -8.64 6.12
N ASN A 295 0.18 -8.89 4.99
CA ASN A 295 -0.17 -8.34 3.67
C ASN A 295 -0.29 -9.47 2.64
N LEU A 296 -1.20 -10.40 2.89
CA LEU A 296 -1.53 -11.60 2.13
C LEU A 296 -0.32 -12.52 1.89
N HIS A 297 0.51 -12.26 0.87
CA HIS A 297 1.66 -13.13 0.55
C HIS A 297 2.91 -12.81 1.35
N ARG A 298 2.98 -11.66 2.00
CA ARG A 298 4.15 -11.22 2.79
C ARG A 298 3.75 -10.54 4.09
N TYR A 299 4.71 -10.41 4.99
CA TYR A 299 4.61 -9.56 6.17
C TYR A 299 5.42 -8.30 5.94
N TYR A 300 4.81 -7.17 6.21
CA TYR A 300 5.40 -5.85 6.08
C TYR A 300 5.84 -5.33 7.45
N ASP A 301 7.06 -4.81 7.52
CA ASP A 301 7.60 -4.14 8.71
C ASP A 301 7.50 -2.61 8.55
N PRO A 302 6.56 -1.95 9.26
CA PRO A 302 6.38 -0.51 9.13
C PRO A 302 7.52 0.32 9.74
N ASP A 303 8.36 -0.26 10.61
CA ASP A 303 9.53 0.43 11.20
C ASP A 303 10.58 0.75 10.13
N VAL A 304 10.67 -0.08 9.11
CA VAL A 304 11.68 0.01 8.04
C VAL A 304 11.08 0.07 6.63
N GLY A 305 9.76 0.14 6.52
CA GLY A 305 9.06 0.35 5.25
C GLY A 305 9.28 -0.76 4.21
N ARG A 306 9.42 -2.03 4.64
CA ARG A 306 9.77 -3.14 3.74
C ARG A 306 9.16 -4.46 4.16
N PHE A 307 9.16 -5.42 3.25
CA PHE A 307 8.75 -6.80 3.55
C PHE A 307 9.83 -7.61 4.25
N MET A 308 9.41 -8.62 5.02
CA MET A 308 10.25 -9.52 5.81
C MET A 308 10.91 -10.63 4.98
N VAL A 309 10.36 -10.90 3.80
CA VAL A 309 10.84 -11.93 2.86
C VAL A 309 10.94 -11.34 1.46
N THR A 310 11.71 -12.01 0.60
CA THR A 310 11.80 -11.65 -0.81
C THR A 310 10.46 -11.80 -1.51
N ASP A 311 10.25 -11.03 -2.57
CA ASP A 311 9.02 -11.09 -3.35
C ASP A 311 8.81 -12.49 -3.96
N PRO A 312 7.65 -13.14 -3.74
CA PRO A 312 7.35 -14.46 -4.31
C PRO A 312 7.37 -14.48 -5.84
N ILE A 313 7.10 -13.34 -6.50
CA ILE A 313 7.20 -13.21 -7.95
C ILE A 313 8.63 -12.89 -8.42
N GLY A 314 9.59 -12.83 -7.49
CA GLY A 314 10.99 -12.60 -7.78
C GLY A 314 11.25 -11.23 -8.40
N LEU A 315 12.13 -11.17 -9.39
CA LEU A 315 12.48 -9.92 -10.10
C LEU A 315 11.30 -9.28 -10.84
N ARG A 316 10.18 -9.98 -11.01
CA ARG A 316 8.93 -9.37 -11.52
C ARG A 316 8.39 -8.30 -10.57
N GLY A 317 8.66 -8.39 -9.27
CA GLY A 317 8.38 -7.35 -8.27
C GLY A 317 9.40 -6.20 -8.25
N GLY A 318 10.42 -6.22 -9.13
CA GLY A 318 11.48 -5.21 -9.20
C GLY A 318 12.83 -5.70 -8.67
N LEU A 319 13.87 -4.87 -8.82
CA LEU A 319 15.24 -5.22 -8.41
C LEU A 319 15.42 -5.32 -6.89
N ASN A 320 14.64 -4.57 -6.12
CA ASN A 320 14.62 -4.67 -4.66
C ASN A 320 13.47 -5.57 -4.23
N LEU A 321 13.77 -6.84 -3.99
CA LEU A 321 12.79 -7.88 -3.67
C LEU A 321 12.07 -7.69 -2.33
N TYR A 322 12.52 -6.76 -1.48
CA TYR A 322 11.89 -6.48 -0.19
C TYR A 322 11.04 -5.21 -0.19
N ARG A 323 11.00 -4.49 -1.30
CA ARG A 323 10.33 -3.20 -1.39
C ARG A 323 8.81 -3.34 -1.30
N TYR A 324 8.16 -2.43 -0.55
CA TYR A 324 6.71 -2.29 -0.52
C TYR A 324 6.21 -1.47 -1.72
N ALA A 325 6.63 -0.22 -1.79
CA ALA A 325 6.19 0.72 -2.82
C ALA A 325 7.21 1.84 -3.02
N PRO A 326 7.24 2.50 -4.19
CA PRO A 326 8.09 3.68 -4.41
C PRO A 326 7.75 4.86 -3.50
N ASN A 327 6.45 5.06 -3.25
CA ASN A 327 5.92 6.11 -2.41
C ASN A 327 4.63 5.60 -1.74
N PRO A 328 4.62 5.37 -0.42
CA PRO A 328 3.47 4.80 0.29
C PRO A 328 2.27 5.75 0.40
N LEU A 329 2.43 7.05 0.08
CA LEU A 329 1.35 8.03 0.08
C LEU A 329 0.52 8.02 -1.21
N SER A 330 1.00 7.37 -2.27
CA SER A 330 0.35 7.34 -3.57
C SER A 330 0.30 5.96 -4.23
N TRP A 331 0.92 4.96 -3.60
CA TRP A 331 0.97 3.57 -4.06
C TRP A 331 0.41 2.64 -2.99
N ILE A 332 -0.24 1.57 -3.43
CA ILE A 332 -0.67 0.46 -2.58
C ILE A 332 -0.15 -0.86 -3.15
N ASP A 333 0.08 -1.81 -2.28
CA ASP A 333 0.38 -3.20 -2.62
C ASP A 333 -0.53 -4.13 -1.81
N PRO A 334 -1.81 -4.31 -2.20
CA PRO A 334 -2.78 -5.05 -1.40
C PRO A 334 -2.50 -6.54 -1.28
N LEU A 335 -1.71 -7.09 -2.19
CA LEU A 335 -1.38 -8.51 -2.22
C LEU A 335 -0.02 -8.84 -1.61
N GLY A 336 0.80 -7.82 -1.33
CA GLY A 336 2.19 -8.05 -0.97
C GLY A 336 3.01 -8.58 -2.16
N LEU A 337 2.65 -8.16 -3.38
CA LEU A 337 3.32 -8.48 -4.65
C LEU A 337 3.46 -7.17 -5.41
N PHE A 338 4.67 -6.69 -5.60
CA PHE A 338 4.86 -5.43 -6.31
C PHE A 338 4.45 -5.56 -7.78
N GLY A 339 3.62 -4.65 -8.27
CA GLY A 339 3.08 -4.66 -9.63
C GLY A 339 2.60 -3.27 -10.07
N CYS A 340 1.67 -3.23 -11.02
CA CYS A 340 1.07 -2.00 -11.52
C CYS A 340 0.31 -1.27 -10.40
N GLY A 341 0.75 -0.08 -10.02
CA GLY A 341 0.11 0.71 -8.98
C GLY A 341 -1.33 1.10 -9.33
N PRO A 342 -2.22 1.32 -8.34
CA PRO A 342 -3.65 1.56 -8.57
C PRO A 342 -3.94 2.72 -9.51
N LYS A 343 -3.12 3.77 -9.44
CA LYS A 343 -3.28 4.93 -10.33
C LYS A 343 -2.99 4.56 -11.78
N ALA A 344 -1.95 3.75 -12.03
CA ALA A 344 -1.67 3.26 -13.37
C ALA A 344 -2.74 2.28 -13.85
N GLN A 345 -3.26 1.41 -12.97
CA GLN A 345 -4.40 0.54 -13.26
C GLN A 345 -5.64 1.36 -13.64
N GLN A 346 -6.01 2.35 -12.82
CA GLN A 346 -7.12 3.27 -13.10
C GLN A 346 -6.93 3.95 -14.45
N HIS A 347 -5.74 4.51 -14.71
CA HIS A 347 -5.40 5.18 -15.96
C HIS A 347 -5.51 4.25 -17.17
N ILE A 348 -4.93 3.04 -17.08
CA ILE A 348 -4.95 2.05 -18.17
C ILE A 348 -6.37 1.57 -18.45
N LEU A 349 -7.12 1.21 -17.41
CA LEU A 349 -8.43 0.57 -17.55
C LEU A 349 -9.54 1.58 -17.87
N HIS A 350 -9.62 2.65 -17.07
CA HIS A 350 -10.78 3.56 -17.06
C HIS A 350 -10.45 5.00 -17.48
N GLY A 351 -9.15 5.37 -17.41
CA GLY A 351 -8.69 6.75 -17.67
C GLY A 351 -8.82 7.66 -16.45
N ASP A 352 -8.16 8.83 -16.55
CA ASP A 352 -8.16 9.88 -15.51
C ASP A 352 -9.12 11.03 -15.85
N GLY A 353 -9.77 10.97 -17.02
CA GLY A 353 -10.67 12.00 -17.53
C GLY A 353 -10.81 11.91 -19.05
N PRO A 354 -11.59 12.80 -19.69
CA PRO A 354 -11.79 12.77 -21.12
C PRO A 354 -10.47 12.81 -21.91
N GLY A 355 -10.25 11.79 -22.75
CA GLY A 355 -9.06 11.70 -23.60
C GLY A 355 -7.77 11.23 -22.91
N SER A 356 -7.80 10.86 -21.63
CA SER A 356 -6.63 10.42 -20.87
C SER A 356 -6.77 8.97 -20.37
N GLY A 357 -6.05 8.01 -20.98
CA GLY A 357 -6.15 6.59 -20.66
C GLY A 357 -7.50 5.96 -21.06
N GLY A 358 -7.95 4.94 -20.32
CA GLY A 358 -9.25 4.30 -20.54
C GLY A 358 -9.25 3.34 -21.73
N HIS A 359 -8.43 2.29 -21.66
CA HIS A 359 -8.21 1.34 -22.75
C HIS A 359 -8.92 -0.03 -22.55
N MET A 360 -9.61 -0.24 -21.44
CA MET A 360 -10.44 -1.42 -21.25
C MET A 360 -11.74 -1.23 -22.06
N TRP A 361 -12.21 -2.30 -22.76
CA TRP A 361 -13.48 -2.24 -23.51
C TRP A 361 -14.66 -1.79 -22.63
N PRO A 362 -15.56 -0.89 -23.11
CA PRO A 362 -15.65 -0.29 -24.45
C PRO A 362 -14.67 0.87 -24.70
N GLY A 363 -13.90 1.30 -23.68
CA GLY A 363 -12.89 2.33 -23.79
C GLY A 363 -13.43 3.75 -23.88
N GLN A 364 -12.52 4.73 -23.88
CA GLN A 364 -12.87 6.13 -24.14
C GLN A 364 -12.90 6.44 -25.63
N PRO A 365 -13.72 7.39 -26.08
CA PRO A 365 -13.77 7.80 -27.48
C PRO A 365 -12.38 8.17 -28.03
N GLY A 366 -12.02 7.58 -29.19
CA GLY A 366 -10.75 7.85 -29.86
C GLY A 366 -9.53 7.13 -29.27
N LYS A 367 -9.74 6.23 -28.31
CA LYS A 367 -8.64 5.38 -27.77
C LYS A 367 -8.66 3.99 -28.37
N THR A 368 -7.47 3.41 -28.51
CA THR A 368 -7.34 1.97 -28.77
C THR A 368 -7.78 1.20 -27.54
N THR A 369 -8.46 0.06 -27.72
CA THR A 369 -8.98 -0.74 -26.63
C THR A 369 -8.44 -2.16 -26.66
N PHE A 370 -8.23 -2.72 -25.49
CA PHE A 370 -7.98 -4.16 -25.33
C PHE A 370 -9.20 -4.96 -25.82
N PRO A 371 -9.01 -6.20 -26.23
CA PRO A 371 -10.10 -7.06 -26.67
C PRO A 371 -11.24 -7.12 -25.64
N GLN A 372 -12.48 -7.16 -26.08
CA GLN A 372 -13.64 -7.29 -25.19
C GLN A 372 -13.59 -8.53 -24.30
N SER A 373 -12.91 -9.58 -24.74
CA SER A 373 -12.68 -10.80 -23.97
C SER A 373 -11.67 -10.66 -22.83
N TRP A 374 -10.95 -9.53 -22.75
CA TRP A 374 -9.98 -9.27 -21.71
C TRP A 374 -10.63 -8.48 -20.58
N ASP A 375 -10.73 -9.09 -19.41
CA ASP A 375 -11.12 -8.38 -18.20
C ASP A 375 -9.99 -7.52 -17.63
N ALA A 376 -10.30 -6.70 -16.64
CA ALA A 376 -9.32 -5.83 -15.98
C ALA A 376 -8.12 -6.60 -15.43
N LYS A 377 -8.34 -7.78 -14.86
CA LYS A 377 -7.30 -8.62 -14.29
C LYS A 377 -6.33 -9.12 -15.36
N LYS A 378 -6.85 -9.60 -16.49
CA LYS A 378 -6.05 -10.04 -17.65
C LYS A 378 -5.20 -8.88 -18.17
N ILE A 379 -5.80 -7.71 -18.41
CA ILE A 379 -5.07 -6.53 -18.92
C ILE A 379 -3.91 -6.17 -18.01
N ILE A 380 -4.16 -6.03 -16.70
CA ILE A 380 -3.12 -5.65 -15.75
C ILE A 380 -2.04 -6.72 -15.63
N SER A 381 -2.42 -8.00 -15.61
CA SER A 381 -1.47 -9.11 -15.57
C SER A 381 -0.52 -9.11 -16.78
N GLU A 382 -1.02 -8.87 -17.99
CA GLU A 382 -0.18 -8.81 -19.19
C GLU A 382 0.74 -7.59 -19.20
N VAL A 383 0.24 -6.45 -18.73
CA VAL A 383 1.06 -5.22 -18.60
C VAL A 383 2.16 -5.43 -17.56
N ASP A 384 1.85 -6.02 -16.41
CA ASP A 384 2.83 -6.34 -15.37
C ASP A 384 3.87 -7.36 -15.87
N ASP A 385 3.45 -8.38 -16.62
CA ASP A 385 4.38 -9.35 -17.22
C ASP A 385 5.36 -8.66 -18.19
N ILE A 386 4.87 -7.76 -19.04
CA ILE A 386 5.73 -6.98 -19.95
C ILE A 386 6.75 -6.16 -19.17
N VAL A 387 6.31 -5.46 -18.12
CA VAL A 387 7.20 -4.58 -17.33
C VAL A 387 8.28 -5.38 -16.61
N ASN A 388 7.96 -6.58 -16.16
CA ASN A 388 8.81 -7.38 -15.29
C ASN A 388 9.57 -8.50 -16.05
N SER A 389 9.27 -8.73 -17.33
CA SER A 389 9.97 -9.74 -18.12
C SER A 389 11.41 -9.33 -18.42
N PRO A 390 12.40 -10.16 -18.13
CA PRO A 390 13.80 -9.89 -18.47
C PRO A 390 14.06 -9.88 -19.98
N SER A 391 13.16 -10.43 -20.78
CA SER A 391 13.25 -10.45 -22.26
C SER A 391 12.68 -9.20 -22.90
N THR A 392 11.93 -8.38 -22.16
CA THR A 392 11.35 -7.14 -22.69
C THR A 392 12.43 -6.13 -23.07
N LYS A 393 12.39 -5.71 -24.32
CA LYS A 393 13.33 -4.70 -24.85
C LYS A 393 12.77 -3.31 -24.59
N TRP A 394 13.50 -2.53 -23.81
CA TRP A 394 13.15 -1.17 -23.44
C TRP A 394 13.92 -0.14 -24.25
N TYR A 395 13.24 0.89 -24.69
CA TYR A 395 13.79 1.98 -25.48
C TYR A 395 13.54 3.30 -24.78
N ALA A 396 14.56 4.12 -24.61
CA ALA A 396 14.42 5.45 -24.02
C ALA A 396 13.60 6.35 -24.97
N GLN A 397 12.43 6.77 -24.54
CA GLN A 397 11.59 7.70 -25.32
C GLN A 397 12.10 9.13 -25.23
N GLN A 398 12.77 9.46 -24.13
CA GLN A 398 13.35 10.77 -23.86
C GLN A 398 14.72 10.61 -23.17
N GLY A 399 15.69 11.47 -23.49
CA GLY A 399 16.98 11.50 -22.82
C GLY A 399 18.07 10.67 -23.50
N THR A 400 19.16 10.40 -22.76
CA THR A 400 20.40 9.75 -23.26
C THR A 400 20.45 8.26 -22.92
N GLY A 401 19.31 7.61 -22.68
CA GLY A 401 19.26 6.20 -22.30
C GLY A 401 19.54 5.91 -20.81
N GLY A 402 19.44 6.92 -19.95
CA GLY A 402 19.46 6.80 -18.48
C GLY A 402 18.07 6.81 -17.86
N ALA A 403 18.00 6.63 -16.53
CA ALA A 403 16.76 6.71 -15.76
C ALA A 403 16.24 8.15 -15.61
N LEU A 404 17.12 9.13 -15.78
CA LEU A 404 16.79 10.57 -15.73
C LEU A 404 17.07 11.25 -17.07
N THR A 405 16.32 12.29 -17.39
CA THR A 405 16.59 13.20 -18.49
C THR A 405 17.76 14.12 -18.16
N LYS A 406 18.29 14.86 -19.16
CA LYS A 406 19.34 15.87 -18.93
C LYS A 406 18.93 16.96 -17.92
N ALA A 407 17.62 17.20 -17.75
CA ALA A 407 17.08 18.14 -16.80
C ALA A 407 16.80 17.53 -15.39
N GLY A 408 17.29 16.30 -15.14
CA GLY A 408 17.11 15.62 -13.85
C GLY A 408 15.71 15.05 -13.61
N LYS A 409 14.80 15.09 -14.59
CA LYS A 409 13.46 14.50 -14.48
C LYS A 409 13.48 13.02 -14.83
N ALA A 410 12.52 12.25 -14.29
CA ALA A 410 12.36 10.82 -14.65
C ALA A 410 12.15 10.66 -16.16
N ALA A 411 12.98 9.84 -16.80
CA ALA A 411 12.88 9.56 -18.22
C ALA A 411 11.81 8.50 -18.50
N ASN A 412 11.04 8.68 -19.59
CA ASN A 412 10.11 7.66 -20.07
C ASN A 412 10.85 6.65 -20.93
N TRP A 413 10.61 5.39 -20.66
CA TRP A 413 11.03 4.26 -21.47
C TRP A 413 9.80 3.58 -22.04
N VAL A 414 9.89 3.02 -23.22
CA VAL A 414 8.79 2.38 -23.91
C VAL A 414 9.18 0.99 -24.38
N ALA A 415 8.26 0.05 -24.27
CA ALA A 415 8.37 -1.29 -24.82
C ALA A 415 7.13 -1.62 -25.66
N TRP A 416 7.30 -2.50 -26.64
CA TRP A 416 6.21 -3.13 -27.39
C TRP A 416 6.39 -4.63 -27.30
N GLU A 417 5.36 -5.31 -26.84
CA GLU A 417 5.33 -6.77 -26.73
C GLU A 417 3.98 -7.29 -27.22
N VAL A 418 3.99 -8.50 -27.77
CA VAL A 418 2.76 -9.16 -28.21
C VAL A 418 2.31 -10.15 -27.13
N ARG A 419 1.05 -10.03 -26.70
CA ARG A 419 0.41 -10.94 -25.77
C ARG A 419 -0.93 -11.40 -26.34
N ASP A 420 -1.12 -12.69 -26.50
CA ASP A 420 -2.31 -13.30 -27.12
C ASP A 420 -2.74 -12.62 -28.43
N GLY A 421 -1.77 -12.32 -29.30
CA GLY A 421 -2.00 -11.65 -30.59
C GLY A 421 -2.24 -10.13 -30.51
N VAL A 422 -2.23 -9.53 -29.33
CA VAL A 422 -2.38 -8.08 -29.12
C VAL A 422 -1.01 -7.47 -28.91
N GLN A 423 -0.60 -6.55 -29.80
CA GLN A 423 0.60 -5.74 -29.57
C GLN A 423 0.28 -4.66 -28.53
N ILE A 424 1.00 -4.69 -27.41
CA ILE A 424 0.81 -3.77 -26.28
C ILE A 424 2.03 -2.85 -26.23
N ARG A 425 1.77 -1.55 -26.19
CA ARG A 425 2.76 -0.54 -25.88
C ARG A 425 2.68 -0.19 -24.40
N VAL A 426 3.81 -0.27 -23.70
CA VAL A 426 3.93 0.10 -22.28
C VAL A 426 4.91 1.26 -22.16
N VAL A 427 4.53 2.29 -21.40
CA VAL A 427 5.41 3.40 -21.04
C VAL A 427 5.74 3.31 -19.57
N PHE A 428 7.02 3.29 -19.25
CA PHE A 428 7.54 3.07 -17.90
C PHE A 428 8.58 4.12 -17.52
N GLN A 429 8.63 4.52 -16.26
CA GLN A 429 9.63 5.43 -15.69
C GLN A 429 10.57 4.66 -14.74
N PRO A 430 11.77 4.22 -15.18
CA PRO A 430 12.66 3.43 -14.33
C PRO A 430 13.08 4.14 -13.05
N ALA A 431 13.33 5.46 -13.09
CA ALA A 431 13.70 6.23 -11.92
C ALA A 431 12.60 6.24 -10.82
N LYS A 432 11.34 6.20 -11.22
CA LYS A 432 10.20 6.16 -10.33
C LYS A 432 9.67 4.74 -10.08
N GLY A 433 10.13 3.75 -10.87
CA GLY A 433 9.64 2.37 -10.80
C GLY A 433 8.15 2.26 -11.11
N ARG A 434 7.58 3.13 -11.98
CA ARG A 434 6.16 3.18 -12.24
C ARG A 434 5.80 3.03 -13.70
N ILE A 435 4.68 2.37 -13.98
CA ILE A 435 4.02 2.38 -15.28
C ILE A 435 3.31 3.74 -15.43
N VAL A 436 3.51 4.40 -16.55
CA VAL A 436 2.83 5.66 -16.89
C VAL A 436 1.52 5.35 -17.58
N THR A 437 1.56 4.47 -18.61
CA THR A 437 0.39 4.00 -19.35
C THR A 437 0.70 2.70 -20.09
N ALA A 438 -0.34 1.97 -20.47
CA ALA A 438 -0.24 0.85 -21.40
C ALA A 438 -1.52 0.76 -22.25
N PHE A 439 -1.36 0.43 -23.53
CA PHE A 439 -2.50 0.35 -24.46
C PHE A 439 -2.17 -0.53 -25.67
N PRO A 440 -3.16 -1.09 -26.35
CA PRO A 440 -2.97 -1.76 -27.62
C PRO A 440 -2.49 -0.77 -28.69
N ASP A 441 -1.37 -1.07 -29.34
CA ASP A 441 -0.74 -0.25 -30.37
C ASP A 441 -0.44 -1.11 -31.58
N SER A 442 -1.31 -1.10 -32.56
CA SER A 442 -1.16 -1.86 -33.82
C SER A 442 -0.25 -1.16 -34.84
N GLY A 443 0.28 0.00 -34.51
CA GLY A 443 1.19 0.74 -35.38
C GLY A 443 2.56 0.03 -35.52
N PRO A 444 3.33 0.36 -36.59
CA PRO A 444 4.68 -0.16 -36.71
C PRO A 444 5.54 0.37 -35.56
N ILE A 445 6.37 -0.51 -35.00
CA ILE A 445 7.34 -0.10 -33.97
C ILE A 445 8.33 0.89 -34.62
N PRO A 446 8.45 2.12 -34.11
CA PRO A 446 9.38 3.10 -34.71
C PRO A 446 10.80 2.58 -34.69
N PRO A 447 11.65 2.93 -35.67
CA PRO A 447 13.08 2.66 -35.59
C PRO A 447 13.68 3.42 -34.42
N LEU A 448 13.92 2.72 -33.31
CA LEU A 448 14.38 3.31 -32.06
C LEU A 448 15.89 3.17 -31.91
N PRO A 449 16.62 4.20 -31.46
CA PRO A 449 18.05 4.09 -31.20
C PRO A 449 18.30 3.14 -30.03
N GLY A 450 18.97 2.00 -30.34
CA GLY A 450 19.57 1.06 -29.40
C GLY A 450 18.74 0.61 -28.21
N ALA A 451 18.25 -0.66 -28.26
CA ALA A 451 17.72 -1.33 -27.07
C ALA A 451 18.83 -1.48 -26.02
N LYS A 452 18.54 -1.22 -24.76
CA LYS A 452 19.36 -1.59 -23.60
C LYS A 452 18.71 -2.68 -22.82
#